data_76bee19fef74d692fec89e154ca5df60
#
_entry.id   76bee19fef74d692fec89e154ca5df60
#
_cell.length_a   1.000
_cell.length_b   1.000
_cell.length_c   1.000
_cell.angle_alpha   90.00
_cell.angle_beta   90.00
_cell.angle_gamma   90.00
#
_symmetry.space_group_name_H-M   'P 1'
#
loop_
_entity.id
_entity.type
_entity.pdbx_description
1 polymer ?
#
loop_
_entity_poly.entity_id
_entity_poly.type
_entity_poly.pdbx_seq_one_letter_code
_entity_poly.pdbx_strand_id
1 'polypeptide(L)'
;MSSRMRVYSATDVGKKREINQDYVFTSDIPVGHLPNLFVVADGMGGHNAGEYASSHGVMTLVEEITGDVEYNPVKVIRHAVEKANTWIFGKASQEESYSGMGTTMVVATIIGGFLYVANIGDSRLYVIDREIRQVTRDHSLVQEMVRLGEINADEARSHPKKNIITRALGAEKTVDVDFFDLKLTEESVVLMCSDGLSNMVEDRKIEEIVHRDDISLEEKGRELVREANNNGGKDNIAIILIEPFSSEVD
;
A
#
# COMPACT_ATOMS: atom_id res chain seq x y z
N MET A 1 10.02 -15.41 24.80
CA MET A 1 10.49 -15.77 23.46
C MET A 1 10.27 -14.54 22.58
N SER A 2 11.25 -14.10 21.82
CA SER A 2 11.05 -12.98 20.88
C SER A 2 10.19 -13.49 19.74
N SER A 3 8.96 -12.98 19.58
CA SER A 3 8.13 -13.29 18.43
C SER A 3 8.83 -12.74 17.20
N ARG A 4 9.02 -13.59 16.17
CA ARG A 4 9.64 -13.20 14.91
C ARG A 4 8.54 -12.73 13.97
N MET A 5 8.74 -11.59 13.33
CA MET A 5 7.86 -11.13 12.26
C MET A 5 8.05 -12.01 11.02
N ARG A 6 6.95 -12.42 10.37
CA ARG A 6 6.98 -13.06 9.05
C ARG A 6 6.40 -12.10 8.02
N VAL A 7 7.04 -12.00 6.88
CA VAL A 7 6.64 -11.10 5.79
C VAL A 7 6.67 -11.84 4.48
N TYR A 8 5.65 -11.64 3.68
CA TYR A 8 5.61 -12.05 2.28
C TYR A 8 5.17 -10.87 1.42
N SER A 9 5.85 -10.66 0.29
CA SER A 9 5.46 -9.64 -0.68
C SER A 9 5.53 -10.18 -2.09
N ALA A 10 4.64 -9.69 -2.95
CA ALA A 10 4.62 -10.04 -4.36
C ALA A 10 4.06 -8.87 -5.18
N THR A 11 4.53 -8.80 -6.43
CA THR A 11 3.89 -8.01 -7.47
C THR A 11 3.62 -8.87 -8.69
N ASP A 12 2.55 -8.59 -9.43
CA ASP A 12 2.16 -9.27 -10.65
C ASP A 12 1.65 -8.25 -11.67
N VAL A 13 2.00 -8.42 -12.95
CA VAL A 13 1.58 -7.49 -14.01
C VAL A 13 0.08 -7.55 -14.28
N GLY A 14 -0.58 -8.60 -13.81
CA GLY A 14 -1.98 -8.88 -14.16
C GLY A 14 -2.13 -9.48 -15.56
N LYS A 15 -3.37 -9.56 -16.04
CA LYS A 15 -3.67 -10.17 -17.35
C LYS A 15 -3.92 -9.16 -18.46
N LYS A 16 -4.02 -7.86 -18.15
CA LYS A 16 -4.42 -6.80 -19.09
C LYS A 16 -3.36 -5.73 -19.31
N ARG A 17 -2.47 -5.59 -18.39
CA ARG A 17 -1.36 -4.63 -18.48
C ARG A 17 -0.14 -5.28 -19.13
N GLU A 18 0.71 -4.50 -19.77
CA GLU A 18 1.97 -4.95 -20.37
C GLU A 18 3.16 -4.60 -19.47
N ILE A 19 3.02 -3.57 -18.63
CA ILE A 19 4.04 -3.04 -17.74
C ILE A 19 3.50 -3.11 -16.31
N ASN A 20 4.37 -3.48 -15.38
CA ASN A 20 4.05 -3.40 -13.96
C ASN A 20 4.51 -2.05 -13.41
N GLN A 21 3.55 -1.20 -13.02
CA GLN A 21 3.78 0.12 -12.45
C GLN A 21 3.66 0.12 -10.92
N ASP A 22 3.28 -1.02 -10.33
CA ASP A 22 3.29 -1.22 -8.88
C ASP A 22 4.70 -1.48 -8.36
N TYR A 23 4.97 -0.97 -7.17
CA TYR A 23 6.22 -1.20 -6.47
C TYR A 23 5.99 -1.53 -5.01
N VAL A 24 6.77 -2.48 -4.48
CA VAL A 24 6.75 -2.85 -3.05
C VAL A 24 8.15 -2.75 -2.45
N PHE A 25 8.20 -2.33 -1.21
CA PHE A 25 9.42 -2.39 -0.39
C PHE A 25 9.10 -3.03 0.95
N THR A 26 9.95 -3.98 1.36
CA THR A 26 9.81 -4.66 2.66
C THR A 26 11.15 -4.73 3.37
N SER A 27 11.17 -4.37 4.64
CA SER A 27 12.29 -4.57 5.52
C SER A 27 11.80 -4.93 6.92
N ASP A 28 12.11 -6.14 7.39
CA ASP A 28 11.91 -6.60 8.77
C ASP A 28 13.08 -6.25 9.69
N ILE A 29 14.11 -5.61 9.15
CA ILE A 29 15.26 -5.04 9.88
C ILE A 29 15.20 -3.51 9.87
N PRO A 30 15.92 -2.82 10.77
CA PRO A 30 15.84 -1.37 10.89
C PRO A 30 16.19 -0.61 9.59
N VAL A 31 15.37 0.42 9.28
CA VAL A 31 15.61 1.44 8.26
C VAL A 31 15.66 2.80 8.98
N GLY A 32 16.85 3.38 9.09
CA GLY A 32 17.06 4.53 9.96
C GLY A 32 16.69 4.22 11.42
N HIS A 33 15.79 5.02 11.99
CA HIS A 33 15.28 4.81 13.36
C HIS A 33 14.00 3.96 13.43
N LEU A 34 13.43 3.56 12.30
CA LEU A 34 12.29 2.66 12.26
C LEU A 34 12.77 1.19 12.34
N PRO A 35 12.19 0.35 13.22
CA PRO A 35 12.64 -1.04 13.39
C PRO A 35 12.32 -1.95 12.19
N ASN A 36 11.39 -1.53 11.35
CA ASN A 36 10.96 -2.19 10.11
C ASN A 36 10.27 -1.16 9.21
N LEU A 37 10.10 -1.48 7.93
CA LEU A 37 9.42 -0.59 6.98
C LEU A 37 8.78 -1.39 5.85
N PHE A 38 7.51 -1.08 5.54
CA PHE A 38 6.74 -1.68 4.47
C PHE A 38 6.08 -0.60 3.64
N VAL A 39 6.19 -0.70 2.32
CA VAL A 39 5.63 0.28 1.40
C VAL A 39 5.01 -0.41 0.19
N VAL A 40 3.79 0.01 -0.15
CA VAL A 40 3.13 -0.31 -1.43
C VAL A 40 2.91 1.01 -2.16
N ALA A 41 3.25 1.04 -3.44
CA ALA A 41 3.05 2.18 -4.31
C ALA A 41 2.50 1.70 -5.66
N ASP A 42 1.44 2.35 -6.13
CA ASP A 42 0.80 2.12 -7.43
C ASP A 42 1.08 3.34 -8.30
N GLY A 43 1.86 3.12 -9.34
CA GLY A 43 2.35 4.19 -10.22
C GLY A 43 1.37 4.49 -11.32
N MET A 44 1.15 5.78 -11.58
CA MET A 44 0.31 6.25 -12.65
C MET A 44 1.08 7.16 -13.61
N GLY A 45 0.77 7.03 -14.88
CA GLY A 45 1.37 7.84 -15.93
C GLY A 45 1.40 7.11 -17.27
N GLY A 46 1.61 7.86 -18.35
CA GLY A 46 1.76 7.27 -19.67
C GLY A 46 3.08 6.48 -19.81
N HIS A 47 3.05 5.40 -20.60
CA HIS A 47 4.25 4.58 -20.85
C HIS A 47 4.92 4.12 -19.54
N ASN A 48 6.22 4.39 -19.34
CA ASN A 48 7.00 4.00 -18.17
C ASN A 48 6.97 5.03 -17.04
N ALA A 49 6.20 6.12 -17.17
CA ALA A 49 6.22 7.19 -16.18
C ALA A 49 5.65 6.76 -14.82
N GLY A 50 4.63 5.88 -14.80
CA GLY A 50 4.09 5.31 -13.58
C GLY A 50 5.07 4.42 -12.85
N GLU A 51 5.74 3.49 -13.55
CA GLU A 51 6.81 2.63 -12.99
C GLU A 51 7.94 3.48 -12.40
N TYR A 52 8.31 4.54 -13.11
CA TYR A 52 9.35 5.46 -12.65
C TYR A 52 8.90 6.21 -11.38
N ALA A 53 7.65 6.67 -11.32
CA ALA A 53 7.11 7.38 -10.17
C ALA A 53 7.02 6.50 -8.92
N SER A 54 6.48 5.26 -9.04
CA SER A 54 6.35 4.34 -7.91
C SER A 54 7.71 3.90 -7.38
N SER A 55 8.60 3.42 -8.25
CA SER A 55 9.91 2.90 -7.84
C SER A 55 10.81 3.99 -7.24
N HIS A 56 10.97 5.13 -7.92
CA HIS A 56 11.82 6.21 -7.42
C HIS A 56 11.19 6.96 -6.24
N GLY A 57 9.87 7.07 -6.19
CA GLY A 57 9.17 7.62 -5.02
C GLY A 57 9.45 6.79 -3.77
N VAL A 58 9.39 5.47 -3.86
CA VAL A 58 9.71 4.57 -2.74
C VAL A 58 11.20 4.61 -2.41
N MET A 59 12.09 4.61 -3.41
CA MET A 59 13.54 4.73 -3.16
C MET A 59 13.89 6.02 -2.44
N THR A 60 13.33 7.16 -2.87
CA THR A 60 13.52 8.46 -2.20
C THR A 60 13.00 8.43 -0.76
N LEU A 61 11.80 7.85 -0.53
CA LEU A 61 11.25 7.69 0.82
C LEU A 61 12.22 6.89 1.73
N VAL A 62 12.72 5.75 1.26
CA VAL A 62 13.63 4.88 2.03
C VAL A 62 14.96 5.58 2.34
N GLU A 63 15.50 6.32 1.37
CA GLU A 63 16.74 7.08 1.54
C GLU A 63 16.56 8.20 2.60
N GLU A 64 15.48 8.95 2.52
CA GLU A 64 15.17 10.02 3.48
C GLU A 64 14.93 9.45 4.89
N ILE A 65 14.18 8.34 5.05
CA ILE A 65 14.01 7.67 6.34
C ILE A 65 15.34 7.21 6.91
N THR A 66 16.23 6.68 6.08
CA THR A 66 17.55 6.19 6.50
C THR A 66 18.43 7.32 7.03
N GLY A 67 18.32 8.52 6.44
CA GLY A 67 19.11 9.70 6.81
C GLY A 67 18.46 10.59 7.89
N ASP A 68 17.20 10.37 8.25
CA ASP A 68 16.50 11.22 9.22
C ASP A 68 17.01 10.98 10.65
N VAL A 69 17.15 12.08 11.39
CA VAL A 69 17.59 12.07 12.81
C VAL A 69 16.42 12.11 13.80
N GLU A 70 15.19 12.23 13.33
CA GLU A 70 13.97 12.24 14.13
C GLU A 70 13.65 10.80 14.60
N TYR A 71 13.05 10.67 15.80
CA TYR A 71 12.65 9.39 16.39
C TYR A 71 11.14 9.15 16.35
N ASN A 72 10.35 10.20 16.14
CA ASN A 72 8.89 10.06 16.06
C ASN A 72 8.50 9.48 14.69
N PRO A 73 7.90 8.27 14.63
CA PRO A 73 7.65 7.58 13.37
C PRO A 73 6.75 8.39 12.42
N VAL A 74 5.76 9.10 12.95
CA VAL A 74 4.86 9.93 12.13
C VAL A 74 5.61 11.09 11.48
N LYS A 75 6.54 11.73 12.20
CA LYS A 75 7.34 12.82 11.65
C LYS A 75 8.34 12.31 10.63
N VAL A 76 9.07 11.23 10.94
CA VAL A 76 10.01 10.58 10.01
C VAL A 76 9.33 10.26 8.68
N ILE A 77 8.18 9.54 8.74
CA ILE A 77 7.45 9.16 7.53
C ILE A 77 6.91 10.40 6.80
N ARG A 78 6.41 11.42 7.52
CA ARG A 78 5.92 12.65 6.91
C ARG A 78 7.02 13.37 6.13
N HIS A 79 8.19 13.59 6.73
CA HIS A 79 9.33 14.23 6.07
C HIS A 79 9.73 13.48 4.79
N ALA A 80 9.82 12.16 4.88
CA ALA A 80 10.22 11.32 3.75
C ALA A 80 9.17 11.34 2.61
N VAL A 81 7.88 11.30 2.94
CA VAL A 81 6.80 11.42 1.95
C VAL A 81 6.80 12.79 1.27
N GLU A 82 6.98 13.89 2.02
CA GLU A 82 7.06 15.24 1.47
C GLU A 82 8.26 15.39 0.52
N LYS A 83 9.39 14.76 0.84
CA LYS A 83 10.57 14.73 -0.03
C LYS A 83 10.33 13.92 -1.31
N ALA A 84 9.74 12.71 -1.17
CA ALA A 84 9.35 11.90 -2.32
C ALA A 84 8.38 12.66 -3.24
N ASN A 85 7.36 13.33 -2.67
CA ASN A 85 6.44 14.17 -3.44
C ASN A 85 7.17 15.29 -4.20
N THR A 86 8.05 16.02 -3.51
CA THR A 86 8.82 17.10 -4.11
C THR A 86 9.68 16.60 -5.27
N TRP A 87 10.28 15.44 -5.12
CA TRP A 87 11.11 14.83 -6.13
C TRP A 87 10.29 14.42 -7.38
N ILE A 88 9.17 13.70 -7.19
CA ILE A 88 8.28 13.27 -8.29
C ILE A 88 7.71 14.48 -9.03
N PHE A 89 7.16 15.46 -8.28
CA PHE A 89 6.58 16.67 -8.85
C PHE A 89 7.62 17.49 -9.65
N GLY A 90 8.84 17.64 -9.10
CA GLY A 90 9.94 18.31 -9.77
C GLY A 90 10.32 17.63 -11.08
N LYS A 91 10.43 16.30 -11.08
CA LYS A 91 10.77 15.50 -12.27
C LYS A 91 9.68 15.60 -13.33
N ALA A 92 8.41 15.45 -12.94
CA ALA A 92 7.25 15.58 -13.83
C ALA A 92 7.15 16.97 -14.48
N SER A 93 7.60 18.01 -13.76
CA SER A 93 7.59 19.39 -14.27
C SER A 93 8.74 19.73 -15.21
N GLN A 94 9.87 19.01 -15.14
CA GLN A 94 11.08 19.29 -15.90
C GLN A 94 11.20 18.49 -17.20
N GLU A 95 10.59 17.32 -17.28
CA GLU A 95 10.71 16.41 -18.40
C GLU A 95 9.34 16.02 -18.95
N GLU A 96 9.08 16.35 -20.22
CA GLU A 96 7.79 16.12 -20.88
C GLU A 96 7.39 14.63 -20.88
N SER A 97 8.36 13.72 -20.99
CA SER A 97 8.16 12.26 -20.91
C SER A 97 7.58 11.77 -19.59
N TYR A 98 7.72 12.54 -18.52
CA TYR A 98 7.20 12.27 -17.18
C TYR A 98 6.03 13.18 -16.79
N SER A 99 5.53 13.98 -17.73
CA SER A 99 4.43 14.89 -17.45
C SER A 99 3.19 14.14 -16.95
N GLY A 100 2.65 14.60 -15.82
CA GLY A 100 1.46 14.00 -15.20
C GLY A 100 1.71 12.64 -14.53
N MET A 101 2.98 12.21 -14.34
CA MET A 101 3.25 11.03 -13.52
C MET A 101 2.95 11.28 -12.05
N GLY A 102 2.57 10.22 -11.37
CA GLY A 102 2.35 10.21 -9.93
C GLY A 102 2.33 8.78 -9.39
N THR A 103 2.13 8.64 -8.10
CA THR A 103 1.96 7.33 -7.49
C THR A 103 1.11 7.43 -6.22
N THR A 104 0.36 6.38 -5.91
CA THR A 104 -0.15 6.17 -4.56
C THR A 104 1.00 5.80 -3.65
N MET A 105 0.80 5.87 -2.35
CA MET A 105 1.77 5.35 -1.38
C MET A 105 1.10 5.01 -0.07
N VAL A 106 1.24 3.75 0.36
CA VAL A 106 0.91 3.31 1.71
C VAL A 106 2.20 2.89 2.39
N VAL A 107 2.50 3.51 3.52
CA VAL A 107 3.70 3.24 4.33
C VAL A 107 3.29 2.70 5.66
N ALA A 108 3.93 1.64 6.14
CA ALA A 108 3.68 1.06 7.45
C ALA A 108 4.97 0.73 8.20
N THR A 109 4.94 0.92 9.52
CA THR A 109 5.97 0.45 10.46
C THR A 109 5.30 -0.07 11.74
N ILE A 110 5.88 -1.10 12.36
CA ILE A 110 5.35 -1.72 13.57
C ILE A 110 6.37 -1.54 14.68
N ILE A 111 5.97 -0.84 15.75
CA ILE A 111 6.82 -0.48 16.89
C ILE A 111 6.12 -0.86 18.18
N GLY A 112 6.70 -1.78 18.96
CA GLY A 112 6.17 -2.15 20.27
C GLY A 112 4.72 -2.66 20.25
N GLY A 113 4.32 -3.34 19.16
CA GLY A 113 2.96 -3.83 18.98
C GLY A 113 1.95 -2.78 18.49
N PHE A 114 2.40 -1.58 18.11
CA PHE A 114 1.59 -0.57 17.44
C PHE A 114 1.97 -0.49 15.97
N LEU A 115 0.97 -0.47 15.12
CA LEU A 115 1.08 -0.22 13.68
C LEU A 115 0.89 1.27 13.43
N TYR A 116 1.84 1.90 12.76
CA TYR A 116 1.76 3.28 12.27
C TYR A 116 1.66 3.25 10.75
N VAL A 117 0.69 3.96 10.20
CA VAL A 117 0.36 3.94 8.77
C VAL A 117 0.29 5.36 8.24
N ALA A 118 0.88 5.59 7.06
CA ALA A 118 0.65 6.78 6.26
C ALA A 118 0.02 6.38 4.92
N ASN A 119 -0.98 7.13 4.46
CA ASN A 119 -1.70 6.83 3.23
C ASN A 119 -1.85 8.05 2.32
N ILE A 120 -1.54 7.84 1.03
CA ILE A 120 -1.83 8.74 -0.08
C ILE A 120 -2.33 7.89 -1.26
N GLY A 121 -3.55 8.14 -1.73
CA GLY A 121 -4.15 7.41 -2.84
C GLY A 121 -5.19 6.39 -2.39
N ASP A 122 -5.44 5.38 -3.19
CA ASP A 122 -6.46 4.34 -3.03
C ASP A 122 -5.87 2.92 -2.89
N SER A 123 -4.54 2.80 -2.79
CA SER A 123 -3.91 1.60 -2.24
C SER A 123 -4.30 1.46 -0.77
N ARG A 124 -4.47 0.23 -0.31
CA ARG A 124 -5.09 -0.03 0.99
C ARG A 124 -4.20 -0.76 1.96
N LEU A 125 -4.46 -0.54 3.25
CA LEU A 125 -3.97 -1.36 4.34
C LEU A 125 -5.15 -1.89 5.14
N TYR A 126 -5.13 -3.21 5.37
CA TYR A 126 -6.09 -3.93 6.20
C TYR A 126 -5.39 -4.54 7.41
N VAL A 127 -6.10 -4.61 8.52
CA VAL A 127 -5.79 -5.48 9.65
C VAL A 127 -6.85 -6.57 9.72
N ILE A 128 -6.40 -7.81 9.76
CA ILE A 128 -7.23 -8.99 9.77
C ILE A 128 -6.95 -9.70 11.09
N ASP A 129 -7.89 -9.56 12.01
CA ASP A 129 -7.95 -10.27 13.29
C ASP A 129 -9.04 -11.36 13.16
N ARG A 130 -10.15 -11.23 13.90
CA ARG A 130 -11.36 -12.08 13.72
C ARG A 130 -12.15 -11.70 12.49
N GLU A 131 -12.08 -10.43 12.11
CA GLU A 131 -12.73 -9.82 10.95
C GLU A 131 -11.72 -8.95 10.21
N ILE A 132 -11.88 -8.83 8.90
CA ILE A 132 -11.09 -7.91 8.08
C ILE A 132 -11.56 -6.47 8.32
N ARG A 133 -10.59 -5.57 8.49
CA ARG A 133 -10.86 -4.15 8.66
C ARG A 133 -9.90 -3.31 7.83
N GLN A 134 -10.42 -2.53 6.90
CA GLN A 134 -9.64 -1.52 6.21
C GLN A 134 -9.27 -0.39 7.18
N VAL A 135 -7.98 -0.11 7.30
CA VAL A 135 -7.43 0.96 8.16
C VAL A 135 -7.32 2.27 7.41
N THR A 136 -6.81 2.21 6.18
CA THR A 136 -6.69 3.37 5.28
C THR A 136 -8.06 3.82 4.76
N ARG A 137 -8.10 5.05 4.24
CA ARG A 137 -9.27 5.56 3.51
C ARG A 137 -8.83 5.91 2.11
N ASP A 138 -9.57 5.41 1.12
CA ASP A 138 -9.23 5.68 -0.27
C ASP A 138 -9.41 7.17 -0.60
N HIS A 139 -8.39 7.76 -1.18
CA HIS A 139 -8.49 9.10 -1.77
C HIS A 139 -9.02 8.97 -3.20
N SER A 140 -10.29 8.64 -3.34
CA SER A 140 -10.97 8.45 -4.62
C SER A 140 -12.29 9.24 -4.68
N LEU A 141 -12.72 9.54 -5.91
CA LEU A 141 -13.97 10.26 -6.13
C LEU A 141 -15.17 9.49 -5.55
N VAL A 142 -15.20 8.17 -5.73
CA VAL A 142 -16.31 7.35 -5.24
C VAL A 142 -16.34 7.29 -3.71
N GLN A 143 -15.19 7.27 -3.05
CA GLN A 143 -15.12 7.32 -1.59
C GLN A 143 -15.64 8.66 -1.05
N GLU A 144 -15.39 9.76 -1.76
CA GLU A 144 -15.94 11.06 -1.40
C GLU A 144 -17.46 11.09 -1.58
N MET A 145 -18.00 10.49 -2.65
CA MET A 145 -19.45 10.35 -2.86
C MET A 145 -20.12 9.51 -1.75
N VAL A 146 -19.46 8.42 -1.30
CA VAL A 146 -19.92 7.62 -0.15
C VAL A 146 -19.93 8.47 1.12
N ARG A 147 -18.88 9.23 1.39
CA ARG A 147 -18.77 10.11 2.56
C ARG A 147 -19.86 11.18 2.59
N LEU A 148 -20.25 11.70 1.42
CA LEU A 148 -21.33 12.69 1.28
C LEU A 148 -22.72 12.05 1.31
N GLY A 149 -22.82 10.72 1.31
CA GLY A 149 -24.09 9.99 1.29
C GLY A 149 -24.79 10.00 -0.08
N GLU A 150 -24.04 10.31 -1.15
CA GLU A 150 -24.58 10.31 -2.52
C GLU A 150 -24.75 8.90 -3.08
N ILE A 151 -23.85 7.97 -2.68
CA ILE A 151 -23.90 6.55 -3.03
C ILE A 151 -23.52 5.71 -1.79
N ASN A 152 -23.88 4.42 -1.80
CA ASN A 152 -23.43 3.48 -0.78
C ASN A 152 -22.13 2.77 -1.20
N ALA A 153 -21.53 1.96 -0.29
CA ALA A 153 -20.28 1.27 -0.52
C ALA A 153 -20.35 0.24 -1.67
N ASP A 154 -21.48 -0.46 -1.83
CA ASP A 154 -21.68 -1.45 -2.90
C ASP A 154 -21.77 -0.77 -4.27
N GLU A 155 -22.46 0.38 -4.33
CA GLU A 155 -22.54 1.20 -5.53
C GLU A 155 -21.15 1.75 -5.92
N ALA A 156 -20.32 2.13 -4.95
CA ALA A 156 -18.96 2.61 -5.19
C ALA A 156 -18.08 1.56 -5.89
N ARG A 157 -18.18 0.27 -5.50
CA ARG A 157 -17.38 -0.82 -6.10
C ARG A 157 -17.67 -1.01 -7.58
N SER A 158 -18.89 -0.77 -8.03
CA SER A 158 -19.31 -0.93 -9.44
C SER A 158 -19.37 0.38 -10.23
N HIS A 159 -19.06 1.52 -9.59
CA HIS A 159 -19.21 2.83 -10.18
C HIS A 159 -18.25 3.05 -11.38
N PRO A 160 -18.69 3.67 -12.50
CA PRO A 160 -17.84 3.90 -13.67
C PRO A 160 -16.59 4.75 -13.39
N LYS A 161 -16.63 5.58 -12.36
CA LYS A 161 -15.54 6.49 -11.95
C LYS A 161 -14.75 5.98 -10.73
N LYS A 162 -14.82 4.69 -10.40
CA LYS A 162 -14.18 4.15 -9.20
C LYS A 162 -12.65 4.27 -9.19
N ASN A 163 -12.03 4.30 -10.38
CA ASN A 163 -10.58 4.44 -10.51
C ASN A 163 -10.10 5.91 -10.60
N ILE A 164 -10.98 6.90 -10.30
CA ILE A 164 -10.56 8.30 -10.23
C ILE A 164 -10.06 8.60 -8.83
N ILE A 165 -8.76 8.69 -8.70
CA ILE A 165 -8.11 9.11 -7.45
C ILE A 165 -8.11 10.63 -7.32
N THR A 166 -8.18 11.11 -6.10
CA THR A 166 -8.25 12.56 -5.78
C THR A 166 -6.97 13.06 -5.12
N ARG A 167 -6.05 12.16 -4.76
CA ARG A 167 -4.76 12.50 -4.14
C ARG A 167 -3.69 11.48 -4.52
N ALA A 168 -2.53 11.98 -4.96
CA ALA A 168 -1.37 11.18 -5.32
C ALA A 168 -0.07 11.95 -5.08
N LEU A 169 1.04 11.26 -4.86
CA LEU A 169 2.36 11.85 -4.88
C LEU A 169 2.71 12.31 -6.30
N GLY A 170 3.30 13.50 -6.39
CA GLY A 170 3.71 14.10 -7.65
C GLY A 170 2.62 14.84 -8.42
N ALA A 171 1.34 14.73 -8.00
CA ALA A 171 0.23 15.43 -8.65
C ALA A 171 0.25 16.95 -8.36
N GLU A 172 0.63 17.33 -7.14
CA GLU A 172 0.69 18.71 -6.68
C GLU A 172 2.02 19.01 -5.97
N LYS A 173 2.35 20.30 -5.83
CA LYS A 173 3.58 20.73 -5.17
C LYS A 173 3.67 20.30 -3.70
N THR A 174 2.54 20.22 -3.03
CA THR A 174 2.40 19.74 -1.65
C THR A 174 1.42 18.59 -1.61
N VAL A 175 1.57 17.70 -0.64
CA VAL A 175 0.68 16.55 -0.46
C VAL A 175 0.18 16.47 0.97
N ASP A 176 -1.12 16.22 1.13
CA ASP A 176 -1.71 15.90 2.43
C ASP A 176 -1.64 14.39 2.65
N VAL A 177 -1.07 14.00 3.79
CA VAL A 177 -0.87 12.60 4.17
C VAL A 177 -1.81 12.25 5.30
N ASP A 178 -2.62 11.21 5.12
CA ASP A 178 -3.44 10.68 6.21
C ASP A 178 -2.60 9.72 7.07
N PHE A 179 -2.67 9.87 8.39
CA PHE A 179 -1.98 9.02 9.34
C PHE A 179 -2.98 8.26 10.21
N PHE A 180 -2.66 7.00 10.45
CA PHE A 180 -3.42 6.11 11.34
C PHE A 180 -2.45 5.41 12.28
N ASP A 181 -2.89 5.13 13.50
CA ASP A 181 -2.19 4.27 14.43
C ASP A 181 -3.18 3.35 15.14
N LEU A 182 -2.76 2.12 15.38
CA LEU A 182 -3.57 1.14 16.10
C LEU A 182 -2.70 0.08 16.75
N LYS A 183 -3.21 -0.46 17.84
CA LYS A 183 -2.59 -1.58 18.53
C LYS A 183 -2.94 -2.88 17.83
N LEU A 184 -1.94 -3.70 17.55
CA LEU A 184 -2.10 -5.05 17.01
C LEU A 184 -2.27 -6.07 18.14
N THR A 185 -2.95 -7.17 17.85
CA THR A 185 -3.07 -8.35 18.69
C THR A 185 -2.12 -9.45 18.21
N GLU A 186 -1.94 -10.51 19.00
CA GLU A 186 -1.10 -11.65 18.60
C GLU A 186 -1.64 -12.39 17.36
N GLU A 187 -2.94 -12.27 17.09
CA GLU A 187 -3.62 -12.88 15.94
C GLU A 187 -3.65 -11.99 14.70
N SER A 188 -3.18 -10.73 14.81
CA SER A 188 -3.28 -9.76 13.72
C SER A 188 -2.40 -10.15 12.53
N VAL A 189 -3.00 -10.17 11.35
CA VAL A 189 -2.31 -10.17 10.05
C VAL A 189 -2.53 -8.81 9.38
N VAL A 190 -1.47 -8.18 8.92
CA VAL A 190 -1.55 -6.93 8.16
C VAL A 190 -1.42 -7.25 6.67
N LEU A 191 -2.36 -6.76 5.88
CA LEU A 191 -2.32 -6.81 4.42
C LEU A 191 -2.23 -5.38 3.88
N MET A 192 -1.21 -5.12 3.07
CA MET A 192 -1.12 -3.92 2.24
C MET A 192 -1.27 -4.33 0.77
N CYS A 193 -1.99 -3.55 -0.04
CA CYS A 193 -2.18 -3.88 -1.44
C CYS A 193 -2.49 -2.66 -2.31
N SER A 194 -2.19 -2.77 -3.61
CA SER A 194 -2.70 -1.87 -4.64
C SER A 194 -4.17 -2.18 -4.97
N ASP A 195 -4.79 -1.31 -5.75
CA ASP A 195 -6.19 -1.44 -6.18
C ASP A 195 -6.44 -2.65 -7.07
N GLY A 196 -5.38 -3.18 -7.72
CA GLY A 196 -5.44 -4.41 -8.51
C GLY A 196 -5.83 -5.65 -7.72
N LEU A 197 -5.58 -5.68 -6.40
CA LEU A 197 -6.14 -6.71 -5.52
C LEU A 197 -7.56 -6.32 -5.09
N SER A 198 -7.74 -5.17 -4.44
CA SER A 198 -8.99 -4.81 -3.76
C SER A 198 -10.16 -4.55 -4.71
N ASN A 199 -9.88 -4.20 -5.97
CA ASN A 199 -10.89 -4.10 -7.03
C ASN A 199 -11.34 -5.44 -7.60
N MET A 200 -10.51 -6.50 -7.44
CA MET A 200 -10.75 -7.82 -8.02
C MET A 200 -11.20 -8.86 -7.00
N VAL A 201 -10.83 -8.69 -5.73
CA VAL A 201 -11.14 -9.63 -4.66
C VAL A 201 -11.95 -8.90 -3.58
N GLU A 202 -13.08 -9.49 -3.18
CA GLU A 202 -13.91 -8.94 -2.11
C GLU A 202 -13.23 -9.14 -0.75
N ASP A 203 -13.45 -8.20 0.18
CA ASP A 203 -12.86 -8.22 1.52
C ASP A 203 -13.13 -9.56 2.25
N ARG A 204 -14.35 -10.09 2.13
CA ARG A 204 -14.70 -11.41 2.67
C ARG A 204 -13.84 -12.53 2.11
N LYS A 205 -13.52 -12.50 0.80
CA LYS A 205 -12.68 -13.53 0.18
C LYS A 205 -11.21 -13.38 0.60
N ILE A 206 -10.74 -12.15 0.78
CA ILE A 206 -9.41 -11.87 1.36
C ILE A 206 -9.34 -12.46 2.77
N GLU A 207 -10.34 -12.20 3.62
CA GLU A 207 -10.44 -12.73 4.97
C GLU A 207 -10.42 -14.26 4.99
N GLU A 208 -11.22 -14.92 4.13
CA GLU A 208 -11.26 -16.38 4.00
C GLU A 208 -9.88 -16.97 3.68
N ILE A 209 -9.13 -16.35 2.76
CA ILE A 209 -7.79 -16.83 2.37
C ILE A 209 -6.78 -16.61 3.50
N VAL A 210 -6.81 -15.44 4.15
CA VAL A 210 -5.86 -15.11 5.21
C VAL A 210 -6.07 -15.96 6.47
N HIS A 211 -7.31 -16.33 6.78
CA HIS A 211 -7.63 -17.20 7.93
C HIS A 211 -7.34 -18.69 7.71
N ARG A 212 -6.84 -19.10 6.56
CA ARG A 212 -6.45 -20.50 6.34
C ARG A 212 -5.22 -20.85 7.15
N ASP A 213 -5.38 -21.83 8.07
CA ASP A 213 -4.26 -22.32 8.91
C ASP A 213 -3.52 -23.51 8.27
N ASP A 214 -4.07 -24.06 7.15
CA ASP A 214 -3.52 -25.21 6.43
C ASP A 214 -2.44 -24.84 5.40
N ILE A 215 -2.19 -23.56 5.18
CA ILE A 215 -1.21 -23.05 4.21
C ILE A 215 -0.31 -21.96 4.82
N SER A 216 0.90 -21.85 4.28
CA SER A 216 1.88 -20.85 4.70
C SER A 216 1.47 -19.41 4.33
N LEU A 217 2.09 -18.41 4.99
CA LEU A 217 1.89 -16.99 4.65
C LEU A 217 2.19 -16.71 3.17
N GLU A 218 3.24 -17.32 2.63
CA GLU A 218 3.59 -17.24 1.22
C GLU A 218 2.48 -17.80 0.31
N GLU A 219 1.90 -18.95 0.65
CA GLU A 219 0.82 -19.54 -0.12
C GLU A 219 -0.45 -18.71 -0.06
N LYS A 220 -0.79 -18.12 1.11
CA LYS A 220 -1.88 -17.15 1.25
C LYS A 220 -1.70 -15.99 0.28
N GLY A 221 -0.49 -15.39 0.24
CA GLY A 221 -0.19 -14.29 -0.67
C GLY A 221 -0.28 -14.70 -2.14
N ARG A 222 0.25 -15.85 -2.51
CA ARG A 222 0.13 -16.39 -3.88
C ARG A 222 -1.33 -16.67 -4.26
N GLU A 223 -2.14 -17.10 -3.32
CA GLU A 223 -3.57 -17.35 -3.55
C GLU A 223 -4.33 -16.03 -3.76
N LEU A 224 -4.04 -14.98 -3.01
CA LEU A 224 -4.61 -13.64 -3.23
C LEU A 224 -4.32 -13.11 -4.63
N VAL A 225 -3.06 -13.17 -5.09
CA VAL A 225 -2.67 -12.74 -6.45
C VAL A 225 -3.36 -13.60 -7.51
N ARG A 226 -3.42 -14.91 -7.31
CA ARG A 226 -4.11 -15.82 -8.23
C ARG A 226 -5.60 -15.52 -8.32
N GLU A 227 -6.26 -15.24 -7.19
CA GLU A 227 -7.68 -14.91 -7.14
C GLU A 227 -7.96 -13.60 -7.88
N ALA A 228 -7.15 -12.55 -7.69
CA ALA A 228 -7.26 -11.29 -8.43
C ALA A 228 -7.12 -11.52 -9.95
N ASN A 229 -6.15 -12.33 -10.35
CA ASN A 229 -5.96 -12.71 -11.75
C ASN A 229 -7.15 -13.52 -12.30
N ASN A 230 -7.71 -14.45 -11.53
CA ASN A 230 -8.86 -15.26 -11.95
C ASN A 230 -10.11 -14.41 -12.12
N ASN A 231 -10.27 -13.36 -11.32
CA ASN A 231 -11.36 -12.39 -11.41
C ASN A 231 -11.14 -11.31 -12.50
N GLY A 232 -10.10 -11.48 -13.32
CA GLY A 232 -9.88 -10.68 -14.52
C GLY A 232 -8.48 -10.12 -14.68
N GLY A 233 -7.73 -9.91 -13.58
CA GLY A 233 -6.38 -9.36 -13.59
C GLY A 233 -6.30 -8.06 -14.39
N LYS A 234 -7.22 -7.12 -14.13
CA LYS A 234 -7.42 -5.92 -14.94
C LYS A 234 -6.32 -4.89 -14.76
N ASP A 235 -5.62 -4.95 -13.62
CA ASP A 235 -4.53 -4.06 -13.26
C ASP A 235 -3.31 -4.81 -12.75
N ASN A 236 -2.22 -4.08 -12.51
CA ASN A 236 -1.08 -4.55 -11.74
C ASN A 236 -1.54 -4.88 -10.32
N ILE A 237 -0.91 -5.87 -9.69
CA ILE A 237 -1.27 -6.35 -8.36
C ILE A 237 -0.03 -6.30 -7.50
N ALA A 238 -0.07 -5.54 -6.42
CA ALA A 238 0.96 -5.54 -5.40
C ALA A 238 0.37 -5.92 -4.05
N ILE A 239 1.07 -6.76 -3.30
CA ILE A 239 0.68 -7.17 -1.96
C ILE A 239 1.87 -7.26 -1.02
N ILE A 240 1.63 -6.96 0.25
CA ILE A 240 2.50 -7.32 1.38
C ILE A 240 1.62 -7.93 2.47
N LEU A 241 1.94 -9.14 2.91
CA LEU A 241 1.36 -9.79 4.07
C LEU A 241 2.38 -9.80 5.20
N ILE A 242 1.95 -9.45 6.42
CA ILE A 242 2.79 -9.39 7.60
C ILE A 242 2.09 -10.09 8.75
N GLU A 243 2.74 -11.06 9.36
CA GLU A 243 2.40 -11.63 10.67
C GLU A 243 3.38 -11.07 11.70
N PRO A 244 2.97 -10.06 12.50
CA PRO A 244 3.88 -9.34 13.38
C PRO A 244 4.41 -10.18 14.55
N PHE A 245 3.64 -11.19 14.98
CA PHE A 245 3.88 -11.96 16.19
C PHE A 245 3.84 -13.46 15.93
N SER A 246 4.64 -13.97 15.00
CA SER A 246 4.71 -15.41 14.76
C SER A 246 5.35 -16.15 15.92
N SER A 247 4.66 -17.18 16.43
CA SER A 247 5.17 -18.11 17.46
C SER A 247 5.86 -19.33 16.87
N GLU A 248 5.86 -19.52 15.56
CA GLU A 248 6.54 -20.65 14.92
C GLU A 248 8.05 -20.42 14.90
N VAL A 249 8.75 -21.37 15.49
CA VAL A 249 10.21 -21.50 15.40
C VAL A 249 10.47 -22.47 14.25
N ASP A 250 11.15 -22.01 13.18
CA ASP A 250 11.68 -22.87 12.13
C ASP A 250 12.61 -23.96 12.68
#